data_342c70ffc1648a901a526ba07a1537af
#
_entry.id   342c70ffc1648a901a526ba07a1537af
#
_cell.length_a   1.000
_cell.length_b   1.000
_cell.length_c   1.000
_cell.angle_alpha   90.00
_cell.angle_beta   90.00
_cell.angle_gamma   90.00
#
_symmetry.space_group_name_H-M   'P 1'
#
loop_
_entity.id
_entity.type
_entity.pdbx_description
1 polymer ?
#
loop_
_entity_poly.entity_id
_entity_poly.type
_entity_poly.pdbx_seq_one_letter_code
_entity_poly.pdbx_strand_id
1 'polypeptide(L)'
;MTALLLVAFFAGFPGITMDIGEPLPVTGSSVHLVRTGGYRDPWRDASVLKTPLTRENPPPHYFPVDTLTLQTIIPAKGEAVVRMGYNEAQLFPHQHIQLTDQALETLDLVPDWMRLDLLWNYCLLSAANQDRYAGLLLEHQGQQWFDEMAFTVAHTSWTILADPNWDETLLVNNAQWLYIIDQDLSFVTIRDYPGSGYYSTTEYTVIENGDTVLVEIPREIYYWYIVMPRLSDEKPLQDASVYDTFWREYIYTTNDAGYPIMQEIMAPITVFYDGLQYNWPGSRPFTDNMMAVDAIGKWCSATVHGPPGSPRPIQPNRILHVHGGYCGEMQDILAAAARTILIPAVSTMNILEDHVWCQTWWQGQWIPWQVELGGNMTQINNPGIAYDFTHGGSKECSCIWSWRNDGFTWDDAAIYTQTCTLLVTVTDSLGIPVDNAKVTVASEVWQGTTVQRGTWGETDRNGQIQFILGDNQNYYLSIGTTLGNFGSGG
;
A
#
# COMPACT_ATOMS: atom_id res chain seq x y z
N MET A 1 -36.65 -14.30 2.09
CA MET A 1 -35.84 -13.10 1.88
C MET A 1 -34.46 -13.21 2.52
N THR A 2 -34.32 -13.61 3.77
CA THR A 2 -33.03 -13.74 4.44
C THR A 2 -32.08 -14.74 3.76
N ALA A 3 -32.60 -15.87 3.24
CA ALA A 3 -31.79 -16.85 2.51
C ALA A 3 -31.29 -16.32 1.15
N LEU A 4 -32.11 -15.48 0.48
CA LEU A 4 -31.70 -14.86 -0.80
C LEU A 4 -30.63 -13.78 -0.59
N LEU A 5 -30.71 -13.03 0.49
CA LEU A 5 -29.69 -12.05 0.86
C LEU A 5 -28.33 -12.71 1.16
N LEU A 6 -28.37 -13.90 1.77
CA LEU A 6 -27.17 -14.66 2.10
C LEU A 6 -26.46 -15.21 0.84
N VAL A 7 -27.22 -15.77 -0.09
CA VAL A 7 -26.70 -16.23 -1.39
C VAL A 7 -26.15 -15.04 -2.17
N ALA A 8 -26.79 -13.90 -2.02
CA ALA A 8 -26.38 -12.68 -2.62
C ALA A 8 -25.02 -12.17 -2.13
N PHE A 9 -24.75 -12.27 -0.85
CA PHE A 9 -23.49 -11.82 -0.23
C PHE A 9 -22.27 -12.60 -0.76
N PHE A 10 -22.45 -13.89 -1.07
CA PHE A 10 -21.34 -14.73 -1.53
C PHE A 10 -21.12 -14.71 -3.05
N ALA A 11 -22.12 -14.41 -3.84
CA ALA A 11 -21.99 -14.38 -5.30
C ALA A 11 -21.20 -13.16 -5.81
N GLY A 12 -20.94 -12.17 -4.99
CA GLY A 12 -20.15 -10.98 -5.31
C GLY A 12 -18.62 -11.16 -5.17
N PHE A 13 -18.15 -12.31 -4.65
CA PHE A 13 -16.73 -12.57 -4.48
C PHE A 13 -16.20 -13.45 -5.61
N PRO A 14 -15.35 -12.94 -6.52
CA PRO A 14 -14.72 -13.78 -7.53
C PRO A 14 -13.79 -14.79 -6.84
N GLY A 15 -14.07 -16.06 -6.99
CA GLY A 15 -13.24 -17.16 -6.50
C GLY A 15 -13.90 -18.09 -5.47
N ILE A 16 -15.08 -17.77 -4.96
CA ILE A 16 -15.82 -18.70 -4.11
C ILE A 16 -16.88 -19.41 -4.95
N THR A 17 -16.56 -20.55 -5.49
CA THR A 17 -17.57 -21.54 -5.91
C THR A 17 -17.96 -22.35 -4.68
N MET A 18 -19.00 -21.92 -3.98
CA MET A 18 -19.68 -22.80 -3.04
C MET A 18 -20.59 -23.71 -3.87
N ASP A 19 -20.32 -25.00 -3.85
CA ASP A 19 -21.32 -25.99 -4.22
C ASP A 19 -22.37 -25.95 -3.10
N ILE A 20 -23.43 -25.20 -3.35
CA ILE A 20 -24.55 -25.11 -2.42
C ILE A 20 -25.36 -26.39 -2.62
N GLY A 21 -24.88 -27.48 -2.02
CA GLY A 21 -25.71 -28.67 -1.81
C GLY A 21 -27.00 -28.25 -1.10
N GLU A 22 -28.03 -29.11 -1.15
CA GLU A 22 -29.33 -28.82 -0.55
C GLU A 22 -29.22 -28.12 0.80
N PRO A 23 -30.05 -27.11 1.09
CA PRO A 23 -29.93 -26.31 2.31
C PRO A 23 -30.00 -27.19 3.55
N LEU A 24 -28.87 -27.35 4.20
CA LEU A 24 -28.80 -28.04 5.48
C LEU A 24 -29.50 -27.20 6.56
N PRO A 25 -30.18 -27.83 7.50
CA PRO A 25 -30.85 -27.10 8.58
C PRO A 25 -29.83 -26.26 9.36
N VAL A 26 -30.11 -24.98 9.43
CA VAL A 26 -29.27 -23.97 10.10
C VAL A 26 -29.22 -24.25 11.59
N THR A 27 -28.26 -25.01 12.04
CA THR A 27 -27.84 -24.97 13.46
C THR A 27 -26.70 -23.98 13.55
N GLY A 28 -27.05 -22.70 13.76
CA GLY A 28 -26.15 -21.62 13.50
C GLY A 28 -25.02 -21.45 14.50
N SER A 29 -23.80 -21.50 14.00
CA SER A 29 -22.73 -20.70 14.60
C SER A 29 -22.72 -19.35 13.87
N SER A 30 -23.02 -18.28 14.58
CA SER A 30 -22.83 -16.93 14.05
C SER A 30 -21.35 -16.56 14.19
N VAL A 31 -20.70 -16.33 13.08
CA VAL A 31 -19.37 -15.72 13.09
C VAL A 31 -19.58 -14.20 13.07
N HIS A 32 -19.20 -13.55 14.16
CA HIS A 32 -19.22 -12.09 14.21
C HIS A 32 -17.93 -11.58 13.55
N LEU A 33 -18.06 -11.02 12.36
CA LEU A 33 -17.00 -10.30 11.70
C LEU A 33 -17.17 -8.83 12.00
N VAL A 34 -16.09 -8.26 12.43
CA VAL A 34 -16.02 -6.85 12.73
C VAL A 34 -15.43 -6.17 11.51
N ARG A 35 -16.12 -5.21 10.89
CA ARG A 35 -15.71 -4.46 9.72
C ARG A 35 -15.76 -2.95 9.98
N THR A 36 -14.72 -2.22 9.62
CA THR A 36 -14.81 -0.75 9.58
C THR A 36 -15.77 -0.35 8.48
N GLY A 37 -16.83 0.34 8.88
CA GLY A 37 -17.73 0.92 7.90
C GLY A 37 -16.99 1.93 7.04
N GLY A 38 -17.06 1.72 5.72
CA GLY A 38 -16.69 2.70 4.72
C GLY A 38 -15.20 2.98 4.56
N TYR A 39 -14.91 3.52 3.42
CA TYR A 39 -13.65 4.10 3.01
C TYR A 39 -13.21 5.22 3.97
N ARG A 40 -12.67 4.91 5.10
CA ARG A 40 -11.96 5.90 5.91
C ARG A 40 -10.52 5.47 6.01
N ASP A 41 -9.67 6.28 5.44
CA ASP A 41 -8.27 6.23 5.74
C ASP A 41 -8.10 6.52 7.24
N PRO A 42 -7.75 5.52 8.03
CA PRO A 42 -7.49 5.74 9.44
C PRO A 42 -6.27 6.63 9.66
N TRP A 43 -5.41 6.78 8.66
CA TRP A 43 -4.25 7.64 8.67
C TRP A 43 -4.59 9.12 8.49
N ARG A 44 -5.78 9.45 7.98
CA ARG A 44 -6.27 10.84 7.89
C ARG A 44 -6.74 11.39 9.22
N ASP A 45 -7.04 10.54 10.18
CA ASP A 45 -7.30 11.01 11.52
C ASP A 45 -5.96 11.31 12.21
N ALA A 46 -5.51 12.56 12.09
CA ALA A 46 -4.28 13.02 12.73
C ALA A 46 -4.27 12.80 14.25
N SER A 47 -5.43 12.56 14.87
CA SER A 47 -5.51 12.19 16.29
C SER A 47 -5.05 10.76 16.52
N VAL A 48 -5.29 9.86 15.58
CA VAL A 48 -4.82 8.47 15.64
C VAL A 48 -3.30 8.43 15.46
N LEU A 49 -2.77 9.28 14.57
CA LEU A 49 -1.34 9.32 14.24
C LEU A 49 -0.48 9.99 15.31
N LYS A 50 -1.08 10.86 16.14
CA LYS A 50 -0.37 11.51 17.27
C LYS A 50 -0.29 10.64 18.51
N THR A 51 -1.01 9.53 18.54
CA THR A 51 -0.96 8.58 19.64
C THR A 51 0.08 7.52 19.30
N PRO A 52 1.10 7.31 20.15
CA PRO A 52 2.04 6.23 19.92
C PRO A 52 1.27 4.92 19.73
N LEU A 53 1.59 4.20 18.66
CA LEU A 53 0.99 2.92 18.40
C LEU A 53 1.51 1.93 19.42
N THR A 54 0.68 1.64 20.39
CA THR A 54 0.95 0.68 21.45
C THR A 54 0.10 -0.55 21.22
N ARG A 55 0.33 -1.61 22.01
CA ARG A 55 -0.53 -2.81 22.02
C ARG A 55 -2.01 -2.47 22.31
N GLU A 56 -2.25 -1.38 23.02
CA GLU A 56 -3.60 -0.87 23.34
C GLU A 56 -4.19 -0.04 22.18
N ASN A 57 -3.36 0.30 21.18
CA ASN A 57 -3.72 1.07 20.02
C ASN A 57 -3.24 0.33 18.77
N PRO A 58 -3.95 -0.74 18.36
CA PRO A 58 -3.50 -1.62 17.30
C PRO A 58 -3.42 -0.91 15.94
N PRO A 59 -2.64 -1.49 15.02
CA PRO A 59 -2.51 -0.97 13.67
C PRO A 59 -3.85 -0.83 12.93
N PRO A 60 -3.90 0.02 11.90
CA PRO A 60 -5.12 0.34 11.17
C PRO A 60 -5.96 -0.82 10.65
N HIS A 61 -5.35 -1.94 10.32
CA HIS A 61 -6.09 -3.14 9.90
C HIS A 61 -6.82 -3.86 11.05
N TYR A 62 -6.60 -3.44 12.29
CA TYR A 62 -7.36 -3.88 13.47
C TYR A 62 -8.39 -2.85 13.93
N PHE A 63 -8.78 -1.92 13.09
CA PHE A 63 -9.80 -0.96 13.48
C PHE A 63 -11.06 -1.66 13.95
N PRO A 64 -11.66 -1.12 15.04
CA PRO A 64 -12.98 -1.56 15.44
C PRO A 64 -13.93 -1.27 14.28
N VAL A 65 -14.31 -2.27 13.65
CA VAL A 65 -15.18 -2.37 12.52
C VAL A 65 -16.57 -2.63 13.06
N ASP A 66 -17.56 -2.18 12.35
CA ASP A 66 -18.93 -2.55 12.66
C ASP A 66 -19.07 -4.07 12.66
N THR A 67 -19.77 -4.59 13.67
CA THR A 67 -19.99 -6.02 13.76
C THR A 67 -20.84 -6.48 12.58
N LEU A 68 -20.23 -7.23 11.68
CA LEU A 68 -20.93 -7.93 10.62
C LEU A 68 -21.31 -9.30 11.11
N THR A 69 -22.59 -9.59 11.17
CA THR A 69 -23.06 -10.95 11.45
C THR A 69 -23.14 -11.69 10.12
N LEU A 70 -22.16 -12.54 9.84
CA LEU A 70 -22.24 -13.54 8.79
C LEU A 70 -23.03 -14.73 9.30
N GLN A 71 -24.24 -14.90 8.80
CA GLN A 71 -24.92 -16.19 8.88
C GLN A 71 -24.42 -17.04 7.74
N THR A 72 -23.55 -17.97 8.01
CA THR A 72 -23.12 -18.95 7.03
C THR A 72 -23.63 -20.32 7.40
N ILE A 73 -23.99 -21.10 6.41
CA ILE A 73 -24.26 -22.53 6.60
C ILE A 73 -22.90 -23.22 6.72
N ILE A 74 -22.42 -23.34 7.94
CA ILE A 74 -21.25 -24.18 8.22
C ILE A 74 -21.77 -25.60 8.35
N PRO A 75 -21.22 -26.58 7.61
CA PRO A 75 -21.53 -27.98 7.83
C PRO A 75 -21.35 -28.31 9.32
N ALA A 76 -22.24 -29.11 9.88
CA ALA A 76 -22.31 -29.42 11.33
C ALA A 76 -21.01 -30.02 11.91
N LYS A 77 -19.99 -30.26 11.07
CA LYS A 77 -18.64 -30.65 11.41
C LYS A 77 -17.70 -29.90 10.48
N GLY A 78 -17.23 -28.76 10.89
CA GLY A 78 -16.24 -27.99 10.15
C GLY A 78 -16.00 -26.64 10.78
N GLU A 79 -14.80 -26.18 10.62
CA GLU A 79 -14.39 -24.82 10.94
C GLU A 79 -14.33 -24.04 9.64
N ALA A 80 -14.54 -22.75 9.68
CA ALA A 80 -14.36 -21.87 8.55
C ALA A 80 -13.36 -20.78 8.93
N VAL A 81 -12.42 -20.51 8.04
CA VAL A 81 -11.51 -19.39 8.19
C VAL A 81 -12.05 -18.26 7.34
N VAL A 82 -12.16 -17.11 7.95
CA VAL A 82 -12.56 -15.89 7.26
C VAL A 82 -11.37 -14.97 7.21
N ARG A 83 -10.86 -14.73 6.01
CA ARG A 83 -9.89 -13.67 5.77
C ARG A 83 -10.64 -12.39 5.49
N MET A 84 -10.35 -11.37 6.27
CA MET A 84 -10.82 -10.03 6.03
C MET A 84 -9.68 -9.21 5.44
N GLY A 85 -9.83 -8.78 4.20
CA GLY A 85 -9.09 -7.68 3.62
C GLY A 85 -9.86 -6.39 3.87
N TYR A 86 -9.29 -5.27 3.47
CA TYR A 86 -9.89 -3.96 3.68
C TYR A 86 -11.28 -3.82 3.03
N ASN A 87 -11.49 -4.37 1.86
CA ASN A 87 -12.76 -4.40 1.14
C ASN A 87 -13.19 -5.82 0.76
N GLU A 88 -12.61 -6.82 1.38
CA GLU A 88 -12.87 -8.20 1.04
C GLU A 88 -13.00 -9.05 2.30
N ALA A 89 -14.04 -9.85 2.37
CA ALA A 89 -14.10 -10.99 3.26
C ALA A 89 -14.10 -12.24 2.39
N GLN A 90 -13.11 -13.10 2.55
CA GLN A 90 -13.04 -14.38 1.88
C GLN A 90 -13.31 -15.48 2.89
N LEU A 91 -14.35 -16.25 2.63
CA LEU A 91 -14.66 -17.44 3.41
C LEU A 91 -13.97 -18.64 2.77
N PHE A 92 -13.08 -19.25 3.52
CA PHE A 92 -12.48 -20.53 3.11
C PHE A 92 -13.20 -21.65 3.87
N PRO A 93 -13.92 -22.55 3.18
CA PRO A 93 -14.45 -23.72 3.82
C PRO A 93 -13.30 -24.54 4.38
N HIS A 94 -13.29 -24.67 5.68
CA HIS A 94 -12.20 -25.34 6.39
C HIS A 94 -12.38 -26.84 6.30
N GLN A 95 -11.63 -27.46 5.45
CA GLN A 95 -11.42 -28.89 5.55
C GLN A 95 -10.10 -29.26 6.22
N HIS A 96 -9.45 -28.54 6.98
CA HIS A 96 -8.13 -28.73 7.63
C HIS A 96 -7.12 -27.66 7.27
N ILE A 97 -7.27 -26.44 7.76
CA ILE A 97 -6.10 -25.59 7.92
C ILE A 97 -5.36 -26.15 9.14
N GLN A 98 -4.47 -27.06 8.91
CA GLN A 98 -3.48 -27.44 9.90
C GLN A 98 -2.26 -26.59 9.60
N LEU A 99 -1.88 -25.79 10.57
CA LEU A 99 -0.54 -25.22 10.56
C LEU A 99 0.45 -26.36 10.81
N THR A 100 1.57 -26.29 10.13
CA THR A 100 2.69 -27.19 10.41
C THR A 100 3.32 -26.86 11.76
N ASP A 101 4.05 -27.80 12.36
CA ASP A 101 4.73 -27.56 13.63
C ASP A 101 5.72 -26.39 13.51
N GLN A 102 6.42 -26.25 12.37
CA GLN A 102 7.34 -25.14 12.12
C GLN A 102 6.61 -23.80 12.01
N ALA A 103 5.48 -23.76 11.31
CA ALA A 103 4.66 -22.55 11.22
C ALA A 103 4.14 -22.12 12.61
N LEU A 104 3.71 -23.07 13.45
CA LEU A 104 3.31 -22.77 14.83
C LEU A 104 4.46 -22.20 15.66
N GLU A 105 5.66 -22.79 15.55
CA GLU A 105 6.85 -22.31 16.27
C GLU A 105 7.18 -20.85 15.92
N THR A 106 7.08 -20.46 14.64
CA THR A 106 7.39 -19.10 14.22
C THR A 106 6.39 -18.08 14.71
N LEU A 107 5.13 -18.45 14.99
CA LEU A 107 4.15 -17.53 15.57
C LEU A 107 4.53 -17.06 16.99
N ASP A 108 5.34 -17.84 17.70
CA ASP A 108 5.84 -17.46 19.03
C ASP A 108 7.12 -16.60 18.95
N LEU A 109 7.75 -16.53 17.78
CA LEU A 109 8.94 -15.71 17.55
C LEU A 109 8.62 -14.27 17.14
N VAL A 110 7.51 -14.07 16.42
CA VAL A 110 7.12 -12.74 15.95
C VAL A 110 6.43 -11.93 17.06
N PRO A 111 6.51 -10.59 17.01
CA PRO A 111 5.82 -9.75 17.99
C PRO A 111 4.30 -9.93 17.94
N ASP A 112 3.65 -9.78 19.08
CA ASP A 112 2.20 -10.00 19.24
C ASP A 112 1.34 -9.26 18.19
N TRP A 113 1.77 -8.07 17.79
CA TRP A 113 1.03 -7.25 16.83
C TRP A 113 1.07 -7.80 15.39
N MET A 114 2.06 -8.63 15.05
CA MET A 114 2.23 -9.25 13.73
C MET A 114 1.71 -10.68 13.67
N ARG A 115 1.58 -11.33 14.84
CA ARG A 115 1.27 -12.76 14.95
C ARG A 115 0.00 -13.16 14.19
N LEU A 116 -1.03 -12.35 14.25
CA LEU A 116 -2.29 -12.66 13.58
C LEU A 116 -2.16 -12.56 12.05
N ASP A 117 -1.43 -11.59 11.55
CA ASP A 117 -1.23 -11.42 10.11
C ASP A 117 -0.41 -12.58 9.52
N LEU A 118 0.66 -12.99 10.23
CA LEU A 118 1.44 -14.15 9.84
C LEU A 118 0.62 -15.44 9.88
N LEU A 119 -0.16 -15.65 10.94
CA LEU A 119 -1.10 -16.77 11.05
C LEU A 119 -2.05 -16.82 9.84
N TRP A 120 -2.67 -15.69 9.50
CA TRP A 120 -3.59 -15.62 8.36
C TRP A 120 -2.92 -15.94 7.05
N ASN A 121 -1.72 -15.45 6.83
CA ASN A 121 -0.99 -15.74 5.59
C ASN A 121 -0.61 -17.21 5.50
N TYR A 122 -0.16 -17.82 6.59
CA TYR A 122 0.07 -19.28 6.65
C TYR A 122 -1.18 -20.09 6.35
N CYS A 123 -2.34 -19.68 6.86
CA CYS A 123 -3.61 -20.35 6.58
C CYS A 123 -3.97 -20.39 5.09
N LEU A 124 -3.40 -19.54 4.27
CA LEU A 124 -3.62 -19.51 2.82
C LEU A 124 -2.58 -20.32 2.04
N LEU A 125 -1.54 -20.82 2.71
CA LEU A 125 -0.45 -21.54 2.09
C LEU A 125 -0.63 -23.06 2.27
N SER A 126 -0.10 -23.83 1.33
CA SER A 126 0.05 -25.27 1.50
C SER A 126 1.05 -25.58 2.62
N ALA A 127 0.98 -26.78 3.25
CA ALA A 127 1.91 -27.18 4.28
C ALA A 127 3.38 -27.04 3.85
N ALA A 128 3.70 -27.39 2.61
CA ALA A 128 5.07 -27.24 2.09
C ALA A 128 5.53 -25.78 2.01
N ASN A 129 4.63 -24.85 1.65
CA ASN A 129 4.96 -23.44 1.65
C ASN A 129 4.98 -22.84 3.06
N GLN A 130 4.13 -23.33 3.97
CA GLN A 130 4.23 -22.97 5.39
C GLN A 130 5.61 -23.33 5.93
N ASP A 131 6.08 -24.58 5.73
CA ASP A 131 7.40 -25.02 6.18
C ASP A 131 8.53 -24.26 5.50
N ARG A 132 8.39 -23.90 4.23
CA ARG A 132 9.37 -23.09 3.50
C ARG A 132 9.60 -21.74 4.16
N TYR A 133 8.53 -20.98 4.41
CA TYR A 133 8.66 -19.65 5.02
C TYR A 133 8.89 -19.70 6.53
N ALA A 134 8.33 -20.68 7.23
CA ALA A 134 8.65 -20.92 8.63
C ALA A 134 10.13 -21.29 8.81
N GLY A 135 10.66 -22.16 7.95
CA GLY A 135 12.09 -22.51 7.93
C GLY A 135 12.97 -21.28 7.73
N LEU A 136 12.60 -20.39 6.81
CA LEU A 136 13.30 -19.13 6.58
C LEU A 136 13.32 -18.25 7.84
N LEU A 137 12.17 -18.10 8.52
CA LEU A 137 12.09 -17.34 9.77
C LEU A 137 12.90 -17.98 10.90
N LEU A 138 12.86 -19.31 11.05
CA LEU A 138 13.63 -20.02 12.06
C LEU A 138 15.14 -19.90 11.83
N GLU A 139 15.61 -19.97 10.57
CA GLU A 139 17.01 -19.82 10.21
C GLU A 139 17.57 -18.45 10.59
N HIS A 140 16.74 -17.42 10.49
CA HIS A 140 17.15 -16.05 10.74
C HIS A 140 16.70 -15.50 12.09
N GLN A 141 16.23 -16.35 12.99
CA GLN A 141 15.86 -15.96 14.35
C GLN A 141 16.99 -15.23 15.07
N GLY A 142 16.67 -14.09 15.68
CA GLY A 142 17.62 -13.28 16.44
C GLY A 142 18.53 -12.37 15.60
N GLN A 143 18.33 -12.31 14.29
CA GLN A 143 18.91 -11.27 13.47
C GLN A 143 18.24 -9.93 13.80
N GLN A 144 18.99 -8.83 13.69
CA GLN A 144 18.48 -7.47 13.99
C GLN A 144 17.29 -7.10 13.07
N TRP A 145 17.29 -7.56 11.84
CA TRP A 145 16.30 -7.32 10.80
C TRP A 145 15.21 -8.41 10.72
N PHE A 146 15.05 -9.21 11.78
CA PHE A 146 14.12 -10.35 11.78
C PHE A 146 12.66 -9.93 11.60
N ASP A 147 12.22 -8.87 12.27
CA ASP A 147 10.85 -8.40 12.24
C ASP A 147 10.47 -7.76 10.89
N GLU A 148 11.41 -7.11 10.19
CA GLU A 148 11.20 -6.64 8.82
C GLU A 148 10.97 -7.80 7.85
N MET A 149 11.78 -8.84 7.98
CA MET A 149 11.60 -10.05 7.18
C MET A 149 10.28 -10.74 7.51
N ALA A 150 9.96 -10.91 8.79
CA ALA A 150 8.72 -11.52 9.24
C ALA A 150 7.48 -10.72 8.79
N PHE A 151 7.56 -9.39 8.85
CA PHE A 151 6.52 -8.52 8.34
C PHE A 151 6.31 -8.72 6.84
N THR A 152 7.40 -8.83 6.09
CA THR A 152 7.32 -9.04 4.64
C THR A 152 6.70 -10.42 4.33
N VAL A 153 7.03 -11.47 5.08
CA VAL A 153 6.37 -12.79 4.97
C VAL A 153 4.87 -12.68 5.29
N ALA A 154 4.53 -11.99 6.39
CA ALA A 154 3.14 -11.87 6.83
C ALA A 154 2.24 -11.10 5.84
N HIS A 155 2.80 -10.17 5.08
CA HIS A 155 2.04 -9.27 4.22
C HIS A 155 2.30 -9.40 2.72
N THR A 156 3.22 -10.24 2.29
CA THR A 156 3.33 -10.61 0.87
C THR A 156 2.15 -11.49 0.48
N SER A 157 1.51 -11.18 -0.65
CA SER A 157 0.37 -11.95 -1.13
C SER A 157 0.68 -13.44 -1.18
N TRP A 158 -0.22 -14.26 -0.63
CA TRP A 158 -0.10 -15.71 -0.68
C TRP A 158 0.06 -16.24 -2.11
N THR A 159 -0.48 -15.55 -3.11
CA THR A 159 -0.32 -15.93 -4.53
C THR A 159 1.13 -15.78 -5.01
N ILE A 160 1.88 -14.85 -4.45
CA ILE A 160 3.31 -14.69 -4.70
C ILE A 160 4.08 -15.75 -3.93
N LEU A 161 3.78 -15.92 -2.63
CA LEU A 161 4.44 -16.91 -1.78
C LEU A 161 4.21 -18.35 -2.25
N ALA A 162 3.08 -18.64 -2.88
CA ALA A 162 2.77 -19.96 -3.43
C ALA A 162 3.39 -20.22 -4.81
N ASP A 163 3.96 -19.21 -5.47
CA ASP A 163 4.62 -19.39 -6.76
C ASP A 163 5.95 -20.12 -6.58
N PRO A 164 6.11 -21.33 -7.16
CA PRO A 164 7.34 -22.10 -6.99
C PRO A 164 8.56 -21.49 -7.67
N ASN A 165 8.35 -20.51 -8.56
CA ASN A 165 9.43 -19.81 -9.26
C ASN A 165 9.82 -18.51 -8.58
N TRP A 166 9.13 -18.10 -7.51
CA TRP A 166 9.48 -16.90 -6.77
C TRP A 166 10.61 -17.19 -5.78
N ASP A 167 11.62 -16.33 -5.82
CA ASP A 167 12.81 -16.47 -4.99
C ASP A 167 12.59 -15.80 -3.63
N GLU A 168 12.47 -16.61 -2.58
CA GLU A 168 12.31 -16.15 -1.19
C GLU A 168 13.55 -15.47 -0.60
N THR A 169 14.72 -15.62 -1.21
CA THR A 169 15.93 -14.91 -0.77
C THR A 169 15.76 -13.40 -0.83
N LEU A 170 14.85 -12.93 -1.67
CA LEU A 170 14.45 -11.53 -1.71
C LEU A 170 13.96 -11.01 -0.35
N LEU A 171 13.25 -11.82 0.44
CA LEU A 171 12.76 -11.43 1.77
C LEU A 171 13.92 -11.12 2.72
N VAL A 172 14.93 -12.00 2.70
CA VAL A 172 16.16 -11.84 3.49
C VAL A 172 16.95 -10.63 2.99
N ASN A 173 17.21 -10.57 1.70
CA ASN A 173 17.98 -9.49 1.10
C ASN A 173 17.33 -8.13 1.35
N ASN A 174 16.00 -8.03 1.20
CA ASN A 174 15.30 -6.78 1.47
C ASN A 174 15.49 -6.30 2.91
N ALA A 175 15.34 -7.19 3.88
CA ALA A 175 15.50 -6.85 5.29
C ALA A 175 16.97 -6.50 5.65
N GLN A 176 17.93 -7.26 5.16
CA GLN A 176 19.35 -7.00 5.38
C GLN A 176 19.80 -5.64 4.82
N TRP A 177 19.36 -5.31 3.60
CA TRP A 177 19.74 -4.06 2.96
C TRP A 177 19.23 -2.81 3.68
N LEU A 178 18.12 -2.89 4.42
CA LEU A 178 17.68 -1.77 5.27
C LEU A 178 18.75 -1.37 6.29
N TYR A 179 19.32 -2.35 7.00
CA TYR A 179 20.33 -2.12 8.02
C TYR A 179 21.72 -1.84 7.46
N ILE A 180 22.05 -2.39 6.29
CA ILE A 180 23.30 -2.04 5.58
C ILE A 180 23.27 -0.57 5.20
N ILE A 181 22.15 -0.10 4.65
CA ILE A 181 21.98 1.28 4.20
C ILE A 181 21.91 2.23 5.40
N ASP A 182 21.23 1.85 6.49
CA ASP A 182 21.14 2.64 7.71
C ASP A 182 22.52 3.06 8.26
N GLN A 183 23.52 2.15 8.16
CA GLN A 183 24.87 2.42 8.63
C GLN A 183 25.61 3.52 7.87
N ASP A 184 25.22 3.79 6.64
CA ASP A 184 25.85 4.76 5.76
C ASP A 184 25.14 6.13 5.79
N LEU A 185 23.90 6.20 6.33
CA LEU A 185 23.09 7.41 6.31
C LEU A 185 23.28 8.24 7.59
N SER A 186 23.30 9.57 7.44
CA SER A 186 23.46 10.50 8.56
C SER A 186 22.21 11.29 8.91
N PHE A 187 21.16 11.23 8.10
CA PHE A 187 19.92 11.98 8.31
C PHE A 187 18.78 11.12 8.87
N VAL A 188 18.97 9.81 8.92
CA VAL A 188 17.99 8.83 9.39
C VAL A 188 18.70 7.72 10.14
N THR A 189 18.00 7.09 11.08
CA THR A 189 18.49 5.89 11.79
C THR A 189 17.31 4.97 12.10
N ILE A 190 17.50 3.67 11.90
CA ILE A 190 16.55 2.66 12.36
C ILE A 190 16.64 2.57 13.90
N ARG A 191 15.50 2.59 14.56
CA ARG A 191 15.34 2.45 16.00
C ARG A 191 14.61 1.18 16.33
N ASP A 192 15.27 0.28 17.04
CA ASP A 192 14.71 -1.00 17.48
C ASP A 192 14.23 -0.89 18.92
N TYR A 193 12.97 -1.22 19.16
CA TYR A 193 12.34 -1.20 20.46
C TYR A 193 12.14 -2.62 20.98
N PRO A 194 12.88 -3.06 22.00
CA PRO A 194 12.81 -4.42 22.50
C PRO A 194 11.57 -4.68 23.37
N GLY A 195 11.23 -5.94 23.60
CA GLY A 195 10.15 -6.39 24.47
C GLY A 195 9.23 -7.40 23.79
N SER A 196 8.14 -7.79 24.46
CA SER A 196 7.18 -8.76 23.89
C SER A 196 6.44 -8.24 22.66
N GLY A 197 6.32 -6.90 22.54
CA GLY A 197 5.75 -6.24 21.38
C GLY A 197 6.82 -5.48 20.61
N TYR A 198 8.04 -6.05 20.48
CA TYR A 198 9.15 -5.38 19.80
C TYR A 198 8.78 -4.95 18.38
N TYR A 199 9.39 -3.88 17.94
CA TYR A 199 9.21 -3.31 16.61
C TYR A 199 10.36 -2.40 16.28
N SER A 200 10.52 -2.11 15.00
CA SER A 200 11.46 -1.12 14.49
C SER A 200 10.73 0.05 13.84
N THR A 201 11.39 1.18 13.77
CA THR A 201 10.94 2.37 13.06
C THR A 201 12.13 3.21 12.66
N THR A 202 11.92 4.37 12.04
CA THR A 202 12.99 5.30 11.67
C THR A 202 12.84 6.64 12.38
N GLU A 203 13.98 7.19 12.79
CA GLU A 203 14.12 8.52 13.35
C GLU A 203 14.94 9.40 12.40
N TYR A 204 14.44 10.57 12.08
CA TYR A 204 15.02 11.50 11.10
C TYR A 204 15.54 12.76 11.74
N THR A 205 16.66 13.25 11.24
CA THR A 205 17.12 14.61 11.47
C THR A 205 16.37 15.55 10.52
N VAL A 206 15.59 16.46 11.07
CA VAL A 206 14.77 17.42 10.32
C VAL A 206 15.04 18.85 10.77
N ILE A 207 14.61 19.84 9.98
CA ILE A 207 14.65 21.25 10.39
C ILE A 207 13.23 21.71 10.69
N GLU A 208 12.99 22.15 11.93
CA GLU A 208 11.73 22.76 12.36
C GLU A 208 11.99 24.16 12.91
N ASN A 209 11.33 25.16 12.34
CA ASN A 209 11.49 26.58 12.76
C ASN A 209 12.94 27.07 12.77
N GLY A 210 13.80 26.48 11.96
CA GLY A 210 15.22 26.80 11.85
C GLY A 210 16.14 26.00 12.78
N ASP A 211 15.59 25.16 13.65
CA ASP A 211 16.33 24.28 14.55
C ASP A 211 16.38 22.86 14.00
N THR A 212 17.48 22.17 14.24
CA THR A 212 17.64 20.76 13.93
C THR A 212 17.03 19.93 15.05
N VAL A 213 16.06 19.08 14.72
CA VAL A 213 15.36 18.20 15.66
C VAL A 213 15.31 16.75 15.14
N LEU A 214 15.10 15.81 16.06
CA LEU A 214 14.90 14.41 15.72
C LEU A 214 13.39 14.09 15.74
N VAL A 215 12.90 13.43 14.71
CA VAL A 215 11.49 13.06 14.57
C VAL A 215 11.38 11.60 14.19
N GLU A 216 10.67 10.84 15.00
CA GLU A 216 10.35 9.44 14.73
C GLU A 216 9.03 9.33 13.99
N ILE A 217 8.93 8.38 13.04
CA ILE A 217 7.68 8.07 12.35
C ILE A 217 6.92 6.95 13.05
N PRO A 218 5.59 6.86 12.83
CA PRO A 218 4.81 5.72 13.31
C PRO A 218 5.35 4.41 12.75
N ARG A 219 5.37 3.35 13.57
CA ARG A 219 5.77 2.00 13.21
C ARG A 219 5.14 1.51 11.90
N GLU A 220 3.85 1.75 11.72
CA GLU A 220 3.10 1.30 10.53
C GLU A 220 3.57 2.01 9.25
N ILE A 221 4.02 3.26 9.36
CA ILE A 221 4.60 3.99 8.24
C ILE A 221 5.92 3.34 7.85
N TYR A 222 6.74 2.95 8.82
CA TYR A 222 8.00 2.25 8.59
C TYR A 222 7.78 0.93 7.84
N TYR A 223 6.96 0.03 8.41
CA TYR A 223 6.81 -1.31 7.83
C TYR A 223 6.11 -1.30 6.47
N TRP A 224 5.04 -0.52 6.30
CA TRP A 224 4.28 -0.53 5.06
C TRP A 224 4.94 0.27 3.93
N TYR A 225 5.66 1.32 4.24
CA TYR A 225 6.11 2.29 3.23
C TYR A 225 7.63 2.44 3.13
N ILE A 226 8.37 1.66 3.92
CA ILE A 226 9.82 1.51 3.80
C ILE A 226 10.18 0.03 3.65
N VAL A 227 9.74 -0.83 4.57
CA VAL A 227 10.12 -2.25 4.62
C VAL A 227 9.52 -3.03 3.46
N MET A 228 8.23 -2.86 3.18
CA MET A 228 7.57 -3.63 2.12
C MET A 228 8.24 -3.42 0.76
N PRO A 229 8.65 -4.51 0.09
CA PRO A 229 9.39 -4.44 -1.16
C PRO A 229 8.52 -4.13 -2.38
N ARG A 230 7.21 -4.27 -2.29
CA ARG A 230 6.27 -3.94 -3.36
C ARG A 230 5.88 -2.47 -3.32
N LEU A 231 5.99 -1.79 -4.45
CA LEU A 231 5.77 -0.35 -4.56
C LEU A 231 4.39 0.00 -5.14
N SER A 232 4.02 -0.69 -6.21
CA SER A 232 2.77 -0.47 -6.93
C SER A 232 2.16 -1.79 -7.39
N ASP A 233 2.08 -2.06 -8.69
CA ASP A 233 1.47 -3.27 -9.26
C ASP A 233 2.49 -4.37 -9.60
N GLU A 234 3.78 -4.10 -9.44
CA GLU A 234 4.83 -5.06 -9.70
C GLU A 234 4.80 -6.24 -8.71
N LYS A 235 5.24 -7.40 -9.19
CA LYS A 235 5.63 -8.52 -8.33
C LYS A 235 7.09 -8.33 -7.94
N PRO A 236 7.44 -8.11 -6.67
CA PRO A 236 8.84 -7.98 -6.28
C PRO A 236 9.63 -9.22 -6.70
N LEU A 237 10.75 -9.01 -7.37
CA LEU A 237 11.62 -10.10 -7.80
C LEU A 237 13.08 -9.64 -7.87
N GLN A 238 13.97 -10.61 -7.72
CA GLN A 238 15.36 -10.48 -8.11
C GLN A 238 15.42 -10.64 -9.62
N ASP A 239 15.90 -9.62 -10.33
CA ASP A 239 15.84 -9.62 -11.79
C ASP A 239 17.12 -10.13 -12.41
N ALA A 240 17.12 -11.38 -12.83
CA ALA A 240 18.26 -12.01 -13.49
C ALA A 240 18.68 -11.30 -14.81
N SER A 241 17.79 -10.51 -15.42
CA SER A 241 18.11 -9.74 -16.62
C SER A 241 18.79 -8.41 -16.33
N VAL A 242 18.78 -7.96 -15.08
CA VAL A 242 19.42 -6.72 -14.63
C VAL A 242 20.31 -7.03 -13.43
N TYR A 243 21.51 -7.47 -13.70
CA TYR A 243 22.57 -7.78 -12.74
C TYR A 243 22.20 -8.83 -11.68
N ASP A 244 21.10 -9.56 -11.86
CA ASP A 244 20.59 -10.55 -10.91
C ASP A 244 20.45 -9.99 -9.49
N THR A 245 19.89 -8.79 -9.38
CA THR A 245 19.76 -8.05 -8.13
C THR A 245 18.33 -7.66 -7.84
N PHE A 246 18.06 -7.43 -6.56
CA PHE A 246 16.85 -6.77 -6.10
C PHE A 246 16.99 -5.24 -6.22
N TRP A 247 15.91 -4.51 -6.48
CA TRP A 247 15.96 -3.08 -6.78
C TRP A 247 16.61 -2.24 -5.69
N ARG A 248 16.45 -2.59 -4.40
CA ARG A 248 17.04 -1.82 -3.28
C ARG A 248 18.58 -1.82 -3.34
N GLU A 249 19.16 -2.99 -3.50
CA GLU A 249 20.60 -3.15 -3.69
C GLU A 249 21.10 -2.44 -4.94
N TYR A 250 20.40 -2.68 -6.07
CA TYR A 250 20.73 -2.08 -7.35
C TYR A 250 20.75 -0.56 -7.32
N ILE A 251 19.70 0.07 -6.76
CA ILE A 251 19.60 1.53 -6.63
C ILE A 251 20.74 2.09 -5.78
N TYR A 252 21.07 1.38 -4.69
CA TYR A 252 22.03 1.88 -3.72
C TYR A 252 23.48 1.79 -4.18
N THR A 253 23.85 0.70 -4.86
CA THR A 253 25.25 0.34 -5.13
C THR A 253 25.66 0.38 -6.59
N THR A 254 24.71 0.33 -7.53
CA THR A 254 25.04 0.12 -8.94
C THR A 254 25.18 1.42 -9.69
N ASN A 255 26.32 1.57 -10.37
CA ASN A 255 26.54 2.63 -11.36
C ASN A 255 26.22 2.05 -12.75
N ASP A 256 24.96 2.18 -13.17
CA ASP A 256 24.57 1.77 -14.52
C ASP A 256 24.74 2.94 -15.50
N ALA A 257 25.40 2.67 -16.61
CA ALA A 257 25.68 3.65 -17.67
C ALA A 257 26.39 4.96 -17.19
N GLY A 258 27.08 4.91 -16.05
CA GLY A 258 27.82 6.05 -15.50
C GLY A 258 27.00 7.05 -14.71
N TYR A 259 25.79 6.70 -14.33
CA TYR A 259 24.97 7.53 -13.42
C TYR A 259 25.51 7.52 -12.00
N PRO A 260 25.28 8.60 -11.21
CA PRO A 260 25.75 8.66 -9.83
C PRO A 260 25.20 7.53 -8.97
N ILE A 261 26.05 6.92 -8.16
CA ILE A 261 25.65 5.90 -7.19
C ILE A 261 24.90 6.57 -6.04
N MET A 262 23.74 6.02 -5.64
CA MET A 262 22.91 6.60 -4.58
C MET A 262 23.68 6.70 -3.25
N GLN A 263 24.47 5.70 -2.89
CA GLN A 263 25.33 5.72 -1.71
C GLN A 263 26.26 6.95 -1.66
N GLU A 264 26.89 7.28 -2.77
CA GLU A 264 27.81 8.43 -2.86
C GLU A 264 27.05 9.76 -2.72
N ILE A 265 25.84 9.85 -3.30
CA ILE A 265 25.00 11.05 -3.20
C ILE A 265 24.51 11.27 -1.79
N MET A 266 24.14 10.20 -1.09
CA MET A 266 23.59 10.29 0.27
C MET A 266 24.65 10.52 1.34
N ALA A 267 25.91 10.16 1.11
CA ALA A 267 26.99 10.28 2.09
C ALA A 267 27.13 11.69 2.74
N PRO A 268 27.01 12.81 2.03
CA PRO A 268 27.09 14.14 2.62
C PRO A 268 25.77 14.65 3.22
N ILE A 269 24.66 13.95 3.07
CA ILE A 269 23.32 14.42 3.47
C ILE A 269 23.09 14.16 4.96
N THR A 270 22.76 15.23 5.68
CA THR A 270 22.55 15.18 7.14
C THR A 270 21.16 15.58 7.59
N VAL A 271 20.29 15.99 6.67
CA VAL A 271 18.93 16.44 6.94
C VAL A 271 17.97 15.74 6.00
N PHE A 272 16.88 15.23 6.56
CA PHE A 272 15.80 14.64 5.77
C PHE A 272 15.03 15.71 4.99
N TYR A 273 14.41 16.66 5.73
CA TYR A 273 13.52 17.67 5.16
C TYR A 273 13.26 18.79 6.18
N ASP A 274 12.78 19.95 5.72
CA ASP A 274 12.43 21.12 6.53
C ASP A 274 10.94 21.50 6.51
N GLY A 275 10.12 20.70 5.84
CA GLY A 275 8.68 20.91 5.75
C GLY A 275 8.25 22.01 4.78
N LEU A 276 9.17 22.70 4.13
CA LEU A 276 8.83 23.81 3.25
C LEU A 276 8.42 23.32 1.85
N GLN A 277 7.68 24.15 1.15
CA GLN A 277 7.35 23.92 -0.23
C GLN A 277 8.52 24.23 -1.14
N TYR A 278 8.93 23.27 -1.96
CA TYR A 278 10.00 23.47 -2.95
C TYR A 278 9.61 23.03 -4.35
N ASN A 279 10.18 23.77 -5.31
CA ASN A 279 10.24 23.42 -6.72
C ASN A 279 11.69 23.61 -7.16
N TRP A 280 12.43 22.52 -7.27
CA TRP A 280 13.82 22.57 -7.68
C TRP A 280 13.97 22.27 -9.17
N PRO A 281 14.77 23.06 -9.92
CA PRO A 281 15.17 22.66 -11.26
C PRO A 281 15.95 21.33 -11.20
N GLY A 282 15.63 20.39 -12.04
CA GLY A 282 16.32 19.10 -12.12
C GLY A 282 17.81 19.20 -12.49
N SER A 283 18.21 20.34 -13.13
CA SER A 283 19.60 20.62 -13.47
C SER A 283 20.44 21.17 -12.30
N ARG A 284 19.89 21.34 -11.12
CA ARG A 284 20.60 21.82 -9.93
C ARG A 284 21.78 20.89 -9.57
N PRO A 285 22.98 21.40 -9.25
CA PRO A 285 24.13 20.56 -8.86
C PRO A 285 23.85 19.72 -7.60
N PHE A 286 24.39 18.50 -7.54
CA PHE A 286 24.28 17.65 -6.34
C PHE A 286 25.05 18.18 -5.13
N THR A 287 25.93 19.19 -5.34
CA THR A 287 26.82 19.76 -4.31
C THR A 287 26.22 20.91 -3.50
N ASP A 288 25.03 21.37 -3.85
CA ASP A 288 24.34 22.40 -3.06
C ASP A 288 23.84 21.78 -1.74
N ASN A 289 23.62 22.58 -0.71
CA ASN A 289 23.12 22.14 0.60
C ASN A 289 21.76 21.46 0.44
N MET A 290 21.79 20.17 0.05
CA MET A 290 20.60 19.39 -0.25
C MET A 290 20.14 18.64 0.99
N MET A 291 18.82 18.57 1.15
CA MET A 291 18.17 17.62 2.00
C MET A 291 17.99 16.27 1.24
N ALA A 292 17.70 15.22 1.97
CA ALA A 292 17.53 13.89 1.35
C ALA A 292 16.45 13.88 0.27
N VAL A 293 15.33 14.55 0.50
CA VAL A 293 14.22 14.68 -0.48
C VAL A 293 14.65 15.37 -1.78
N ASP A 294 15.50 16.40 -1.69
CA ASP A 294 16.04 17.10 -2.87
C ASP A 294 17.03 16.21 -3.64
N ALA A 295 17.94 15.57 -2.91
CA ALA A 295 18.96 14.71 -3.49
C ALA A 295 18.34 13.53 -4.28
N ILE A 296 17.32 12.87 -3.71
CA ILE A 296 16.58 11.81 -4.41
C ILE A 296 15.86 12.33 -5.64
N GLY A 297 15.09 13.40 -5.50
CA GLY A 297 14.35 13.95 -6.62
C GLY A 297 15.28 14.27 -7.78
N LYS A 298 16.44 14.82 -7.47
CA LYS A 298 17.46 15.12 -8.45
C LYS A 298 18.11 13.88 -9.06
N TRP A 299 18.37 12.86 -8.25
CA TRP A 299 18.90 11.59 -8.72
C TRP A 299 17.91 10.91 -9.69
N CYS A 300 16.63 10.85 -9.35
CA CYS A 300 15.59 10.32 -10.23
C CYS A 300 15.53 11.07 -11.57
N SER A 301 15.56 12.41 -11.53
CA SER A 301 15.58 13.24 -12.74
C SER A 301 16.83 13.00 -13.61
N ALA A 302 17.97 12.73 -13.00
CA ALA A 302 19.22 12.47 -13.72
C ALA A 302 19.27 11.07 -14.32
N THR A 303 18.63 10.08 -13.68
CA THR A 303 18.70 8.66 -14.07
C THR A 303 17.61 8.26 -15.05
N VAL A 304 16.42 8.88 -15.00
CA VAL A 304 15.30 8.60 -15.89
C VAL A 304 14.98 9.84 -16.73
N HIS A 305 15.43 9.85 -17.98
CA HIS A 305 15.39 11.05 -18.81
C HIS A 305 14.84 10.84 -20.24
N GLY A 306 14.54 9.60 -20.60
CA GLY A 306 14.00 9.24 -21.91
C GLY A 306 12.59 8.66 -21.83
N PRO A 307 11.94 8.43 -22.96
CA PRO A 307 10.69 7.68 -22.99
C PRO A 307 10.95 6.22 -22.61
N PRO A 308 9.97 5.52 -22.03
CA PRO A 308 10.12 4.10 -21.73
C PRO A 308 10.26 3.29 -23.01
N GLY A 309 10.96 2.16 -22.90
CA GLY A 309 11.03 1.18 -23.97
C GLY A 309 9.68 0.48 -24.25
N SER A 310 9.66 -0.47 -25.17
CA SER A 310 8.52 -1.34 -25.40
C SER A 310 8.96 -2.81 -25.31
N PRO A 311 8.39 -3.64 -24.42
CA PRO A 311 7.32 -3.31 -23.47
C PRO A 311 7.79 -2.33 -22.38
N ARG A 312 6.86 -1.58 -21.80
CA ARG A 312 7.17 -0.67 -20.69
C ARG A 312 7.67 -1.48 -19.47
N PRO A 313 8.80 -1.08 -18.86
CA PRO A 313 9.29 -1.75 -17.66
C PRO A 313 8.42 -1.43 -16.45
N ILE A 314 8.26 -2.41 -15.56
CA ILE A 314 7.52 -2.25 -14.29
C ILE A 314 8.51 -2.34 -13.12
N GLN A 315 9.54 -3.18 -13.22
CA GLN A 315 10.52 -3.35 -12.15
C GLN A 315 11.45 -2.12 -12.06
N PRO A 316 11.68 -1.55 -10.87
CA PRO A 316 12.51 -0.35 -10.71
C PRO A 316 13.93 -0.48 -11.31
N ASN A 317 14.58 -1.62 -11.10
CA ASN A 317 15.89 -1.87 -11.69
C ASN A 317 15.87 -1.90 -13.24
N ARG A 318 14.80 -2.39 -13.85
CA ARG A 318 14.63 -2.32 -15.33
C ARG A 318 14.37 -0.91 -15.82
N ILE A 319 13.57 -0.13 -15.08
CA ILE A 319 13.31 1.27 -15.43
C ILE A 319 14.63 2.04 -15.43
N LEU A 320 15.45 1.83 -14.40
CA LEU A 320 16.78 2.45 -14.31
C LEU A 320 17.72 1.97 -15.41
N HIS A 321 17.72 0.68 -15.71
CA HIS A 321 18.58 0.10 -16.75
C HIS A 321 18.27 0.65 -18.15
N VAL A 322 16.99 0.95 -18.44
CA VAL A 322 16.60 1.56 -19.73
C VAL A 322 16.61 3.08 -19.70
N HIS A 323 16.80 3.71 -18.54
CA HIS A 323 16.83 5.15 -18.33
C HIS A 323 15.64 5.89 -18.92
N GLY A 324 14.48 5.26 -18.94
CA GLY A 324 13.29 5.82 -19.58
C GLY A 324 12.00 5.49 -18.85
N GLY A 325 11.12 6.47 -18.78
CA GLY A 325 9.83 6.33 -18.12
C GLY A 325 8.91 7.50 -18.45
N TYR A 326 7.61 7.30 -18.17
CA TYR A 326 6.61 8.36 -18.03
C TYR A 326 6.24 8.50 -16.55
N CYS A 327 5.10 9.10 -16.24
CA CYS A 327 4.67 9.33 -14.86
C CYS A 327 4.64 8.03 -14.02
N GLY A 328 4.24 6.90 -14.60
CA GLY A 328 4.22 5.60 -13.92
C GLY A 328 5.60 5.15 -13.49
N GLU A 329 6.54 5.07 -14.42
CA GLU A 329 7.92 4.67 -14.15
C GLU A 329 8.63 5.67 -13.22
N MET A 330 8.36 6.97 -13.39
CA MET A 330 8.93 7.99 -12.49
C MET A 330 8.42 7.85 -11.06
N GLN A 331 7.15 7.54 -10.88
CA GLN A 331 6.56 7.26 -9.58
C GLN A 331 7.20 6.02 -8.94
N ASP A 332 7.35 4.92 -9.70
CA ASP A 332 7.98 3.69 -9.21
C ASP A 332 9.44 3.94 -8.79
N ILE A 333 10.21 4.68 -9.59
CA ILE A 333 11.60 5.01 -9.27
C ILE A 333 11.71 5.93 -8.07
N LEU A 334 10.85 6.94 -7.96
CA LEU A 334 10.85 7.83 -6.80
C LEU A 334 10.52 7.07 -5.51
N ALA A 335 9.49 6.20 -5.55
CA ALA A 335 9.12 5.37 -4.42
C ALA A 335 10.24 4.37 -4.06
N ALA A 336 10.84 3.71 -5.05
CA ALA A 336 11.94 2.77 -4.83
C ALA A 336 13.17 3.46 -4.24
N ALA A 337 13.59 4.58 -4.82
CA ALA A 337 14.73 5.35 -4.34
C ALA A 337 14.51 5.88 -2.92
N ALA A 338 13.32 6.41 -2.64
CA ALA A 338 12.95 6.87 -1.31
C ALA A 338 13.01 5.73 -0.28
N ARG A 339 12.35 4.60 -0.55
CA ARG A 339 12.37 3.44 0.34
C ARG A 339 13.75 2.81 0.45
N THR A 340 14.60 2.94 -0.55
CA THR A 340 16.00 2.49 -0.49
C THR A 340 16.75 3.23 0.60
N ILE A 341 16.61 4.53 0.69
CA ILE A 341 17.29 5.33 1.71
C ILE A 341 16.38 5.62 2.93
N LEU A 342 15.50 4.69 3.24
CA LEU A 342 14.66 4.67 4.44
C LEU A 342 13.66 5.85 4.53
N ILE A 343 13.26 6.45 3.42
CA ILE A 343 12.21 7.48 3.39
C ILE A 343 10.88 6.84 2.99
N PRO A 344 9.80 7.03 3.77
CA PRO A 344 8.50 6.48 3.44
C PRO A 344 7.92 7.14 2.20
N ALA A 345 7.49 6.32 1.26
CA ALA A 345 6.87 6.78 0.03
C ALA A 345 5.68 5.90 -0.35
N VAL A 346 4.63 6.52 -0.85
CA VAL A 346 3.42 5.85 -1.33
C VAL A 346 3.05 6.33 -2.73
N SER A 347 2.48 5.42 -3.50
CA SER A 347 1.92 5.72 -4.83
C SER A 347 0.57 6.38 -4.70
N THR A 348 0.40 7.50 -5.39
CA THR A 348 -0.85 8.27 -5.45
C THR A 348 -1.25 8.44 -6.91
N MET A 349 -2.54 8.35 -7.20
CA MET A 349 -2.99 8.34 -8.58
C MET A 349 -4.35 8.98 -8.79
N ASN A 350 -4.55 9.47 -10.00
CA ASN A 350 -5.83 9.75 -10.61
C ASN A 350 -5.90 9.05 -11.96
N ILE A 351 -6.49 7.86 -11.98
CA ILE A 351 -6.59 7.03 -13.19
C ILE A 351 -7.34 7.75 -14.31
N LEU A 352 -8.37 8.52 -13.97
CA LEU A 352 -9.20 9.23 -14.96
C LEU A 352 -8.40 10.28 -15.72
N GLU A 353 -7.38 10.83 -15.08
CA GLU A 353 -6.53 11.88 -15.63
C GLU A 353 -5.18 11.33 -16.12
N ASP A 354 -5.04 10.01 -16.19
CA ASP A 354 -3.81 9.34 -16.63
C ASP A 354 -2.57 9.90 -15.94
N HIS A 355 -2.62 9.98 -14.59
CA HIS A 355 -1.52 10.53 -13.81
C HIS A 355 -1.30 9.79 -12.51
N VAL A 356 -0.02 9.56 -12.20
CA VAL A 356 0.46 8.96 -10.96
C VAL A 356 1.70 9.69 -10.47
N TRP A 357 1.84 9.77 -9.15
CA TRP A 357 2.98 10.40 -8.48
C TRP A 357 3.18 9.78 -7.10
N CYS A 358 4.12 10.31 -6.30
CA CYS A 358 4.34 9.88 -4.92
C CYS A 358 3.84 10.90 -3.91
N GLN A 359 3.66 10.40 -2.69
CA GLN A 359 3.64 11.20 -1.48
C GLN A 359 4.70 10.64 -0.53
N THR A 360 5.21 11.49 0.35
CA THR A 360 6.07 11.12 1.48
C THR A 360 5.44 11.52 2.79
N TRP A 361 5.87 10.85 3.88
CA TRP A 361 5.31 11.12 5.20
C TRP A 361 6.05 12.27 5.90
N TRP A 362 5.29 13.27 6.34
CA TRP A 362 5.81 14.41 7.08
C TRP A 362 4.85 14.82 8.18
N GLN A 363 5.33 14.85 9.44
CA GLN A 363 4.61 15.37 10.61
C GLN A 363 3.15 14.88 10.73
N GLY A 364 2.91 13.60 10.53
CA GLY A 364 1.60 13.00 10.71
C GLY A 364 0.70 13.07 9.47
N GLN A 365 1.22 13.45 8.31
CA GLN A 365 0.45 13.51 7.06
C GLN A 365 1.27 13.11 5.85
N TRP A 366 0.59 12.68 4.82
CA TRP A 366 1.17 12.48 3.49
C TRP A 366 1.24 13.83 2.76
N ILE A 367 2.39 14.13 2.18
CA ILE A 367 2.61 15.34 1.38
C ILE A 367 3.04 14.97 -0.04
N PRO A 368 2.58 15.72 -1.05
CA PRO A 368 2.94 15.45 -2.45
C PRO A 368 4.44 15.51 -2.69
N TRP A 369 4.94 14.54 -3.44
CA TRP A 369 6.31 14.51 -3.91
C TRP A 369 6.38 13.96 -5.32
N GLN A 370 6.83 14.78 -6.25
CA GLN A 370 6.86 14.45 -7.67
C GLN A 370 8.20 14.84 -8.29
N VAL A 371 8.61 14.05 -9.26
CA VAL A 371 9.78 14.31 -10.11
C VAL A 371 9.33 14.28 -11.56
N GLU A 372 9.69 15.31 -12.32
CA GLU A 372 9.40 15.39 -13.75
C GLU A 372 10.47 14.76 -14.60
N LEU A 373 10.04 14.22 -15.75
CA LEU A 373 10.91 13.68 -16.78
C LEU A 373 11.91 14.71 -17.30
N GLY A 374 13.09 14.21 -17.65
CA GLY A 374 14.12 15.02 -18.29
C GLY A 374 14.79 16.05 -17.39
N GLY A 375 14.65 15.91 -16.09
CA GLY A 375 15.32 16.76 -15.13
C GLY A 375 14.76 18.18 -15.04
N ASN A 376 13.50 18.38 -15.45
CA ASN A 376 12.94 19.72 -15.49
C ASN A 376 12.60 20.24 -14.10
N MET A 377 12.05 19.41 -13.21
CA MET A 377 11.67 19.84 -11.88
C MET A 377 11.51 18.69 -10.90
N THR A 378 11.89 18.92 -9.65
CA THR A 378 11.50 18.16 -8.47
C THR A 378 10.60 19.03 -7.60
N GLN A 379 9.52 18.46 -7.10
CA GLN A 379 8.53 19.18 -6.32
C GLN A 379 8.18 18.42 -5.06
N ILE A 380 8.11 19.11 -3.95
CA ILE A 380 7.65 18.55 -2.68
C ILE A 380 6.74 19.55 -1.95
N ASN A 381 5.74 19.02 -1.26
CA ASN A 381 4.75 19.77 -0.47
C ASN A 381 4.04 20.87 -1.27
N ASN A 382 3.86 20.66 -2.55
CA ASN A 382 3.19 21.59 -3.45
C ASN A 382 2.08 20.89 -4.25
N PRO A 383 0.90 20.68 -3.64
CA PRO A 383 -0.18 19.93 -4.27
C PRO A 383 -0.67 20.54 -5.60
N GLY A 384 -0.68 21.86 -5.73
CA GLY A 384 -1.11 22.52 -6.95
C GLY A 384 -0.22 22.20 -8.14
N ILE A 385 1.08 22.20 -7.95
CA ILE A 385 2.04 21.88 -9.02
C ILE A 385 2.12 20.37 -9.26
N ALA A 386 2.12 19.55 -8.22
CA ALA A 386 2.13 18.10 -8.37
C ALA A 386 1.02 17.61 -9.30
N TYR A 387 -0.09 18.31 -9.34
CA TYR A 387 -1.23 17.94 -10.14
C TYR A 387 -1.35 18.71 -11.47
N ASP A 388 -1.15 20.01 -11.44
CA ASP A 388 -1.52 20.92 -12.53
C ASP A 388 -0.39 21.16 -13.54
N PHE A 389 0.84 21.27 -13.07
CA PHE A 389 1.95 21.79 -13.87
C PHE A 389 2.42 20.84 -14.99
N THR A 390 2.52 19.54 -14.72
CA THR A 390 3.06 18.55 -15.67
C THR A 390 2.20 18.33 -16.91
N HIS A 391 0.93 18.71 -16.84
CA HIS A 391 -0.05 18.42 -17.88
C HIS A 391 -0.72 19.68 -18.44
N GLY A 392 -0.08 20.82 -18.23
CA GLY A 392 -0.54 22.09 -18.80
C GLY A 392 -1.80 22.67 -18.17
N GLY A 393 -2.10 22.34 -16.91
CA GLY A 393 -3.25 22.87 -16.19
C GLY A 393 -4.61 22.39 -16.70
N SER A 394 -4.65 21.29 -17.44
CA SER A 394 -5.86 20.78 -18.08
C SER A 394 -6.44 19.54 -17.41
N LYS A 395 -5.82 19.05 -16.35
CA LYS A 395 -6.30 17.89 -15.61
C LYS A 395 -7.20 18.29 -14.46
N GLU A 396 -8.19 17.46 -14.19
CA GLU A 396 -9.20 17.70 -13.18
C GLU A 396 -9.00 16.76 -11.98
N CYS A 397 -9.09 17.32 -10.77
CA CYS A 397 -8.97 16.53 -9.54
C CYS A 397 -10.30 15.84 -9.22
N SER A 398 -10.61 14.75 -9.89
CA SER A 398 -11.87 14.02 -9.67
C SER A 398 -11.74 12.97 -8.56
N CYS A 399 -10.98 11.92 -8.79
CA CYS A 399 -10.81 10.78 -7.91
C CYS A 399 -9.32 10.55 -7.64
N ILE A 400 -8.76 11.23 -6.66
CA ILE A 400 -7.37 11.03 -6.26
C ILE A 400 -7.32 10.10 -5.06
N TRP A 401 -6.53 9.05 -5.14
CA TRP A 401 -6.36 8.08 -4.08
C TRP A 401 -4.95 7.52 -4.04
N SER A 402 -4.54 7.15 -2.83
CA SER A 402 -3.27 6.47 -2.57
C SER A 402 -3.49 4.99 -2.30
N TRP A 403 -2.44 4.20 -2.48
CA TRP A 403 -2.55 2.76 -2.49
C TRP A 403 -1.46 2.09 -1.64
N ARG A 404 -1.85 1.03 -0.95
CA ARG A 404 -0.98 0.15 -0.20
C ARG A 404 -0.98 -1.23 -0.86
N ASN A 405 0.14 -1.91 -0.82
CA ASN A 405 0.36 -3.17 -1.55
C ASN A 405 -0.54 -4.35 -1.14
N ASP A 406 -1.29 -4.25 -0.05
CA ASP A 406 -2.32 -5.21 0.36
C ASP A 406 -3.71 -4.90 -0.23
N GLY A 407 -3.80 -3.90 -1.08
CA GLY A 407 -5.05 -3.45 -1.71
C GLY A 407 -5.81 -2.39 -0.90
N PHE A 408 -5.25 -1.91 0.21
CA PHE A 408 -5.81 -0.80 0.95
C PHE A 408 -5.64 0.49 0.16
N THR A 409 -6.73 1.24 -0.01
CA THR A 409 -6.72 2.54 -0.68
C THR A 409 -7.43 3.59 0.18
N TRP A 410 -7.03 4.84 0.03
CA TRP A 410 -7.70 5.97 0.67
C TRP A 410 -7.76 7.17 -0.26
N ASP A 411 -8.82 7.99 -0.07
CA ASP A 411 -9.03 9.18 -0.88
C ASP A 411 -8.08 10.31 -0.46
N ASP A 412 -7.42 10.90 -1.43
CA ASP A 412 -6.45 11.99 -1.24
C ASP A 412 -6.84 13.29 -1.95
N ALA A 413 -8.03 13.36 -2.57
CA ALA A 413 -8.49 14.53 -3.29
C ALA A 413 -8.40 15.82 -2.47
N ALA A 414 -8.65 15.75 -1.14
CA ALA A 414 -8.61 16.91 -0.24
C ALA A 414 -7.22 17.56 -0.10
N ILE A 415 -6.14 16.85 -0.45
CA ILE A 415 -4.79 17.42 -0.47
C ILE A 415 -4.63 18.36 -1.68
N TYR A 416 -5.30 18.06 -2.78
CA TYR A 416 -5.04 18.67 -4.10
C TYR A 416 -6.10 19.69 -4.54
N THR A 417 -7.33 19.58 -4.03
CA THR A 417 -8.44 20.44 -4.45
C THR A 417 -9.50 20.61 -3.36
N GLN A 418 -10.44 21.51 -3.62
CA GLN A 418 -11.69 21.53 -2.85
C GLN A 418 -12.48 20.26 -3.12
N THR A 419 -13.09 19.70 -2.10
CA THR A 419 -13.76 18.41 -2.19
C THR A 419 -15.25 18.52 -1.82
N CYS A 420 -16.01 17.63 -2.43
CA CYS A 420 -17.36 17.28 -1.98
C CYS A 420 -17.37 15.89 -1.35
N THR A 421 -18.34 15.65 -0.49
CA THR A 421 -18.61 14.35 0.10
C THR A 421 -19.81 13.72 -0.58
N LEU A 422 -19.60 12.58 -1.24
CA LEU A 422 -20.67 11.78 -1.81
C LEU A 422 -21.04 10.66 -0.85
N LEU A 423 -22.20 10.74 -0.22
CA LEU A 423 -22.78 9.66 0.57
C LEU A 423 -23.78 8.88 -0.29
N VAL A 424 -23.49 7.61 -0.51
CA VAL A 424 -24.36 6.70 -1.26
C VAL A 424 -25.06 5.76 -0.29
N THR A 425 -26.37 5.66 -0.37
CA THR A 425 -27.18 4.70 0.39
C THR A 425 -27.85 3.74 -0.60
N VAL A 426 -27.58 2.46 -0.42
CA VAL A 426 -28.14 1.39 -1.25
C VAL A 426 -29.18 0.62 -0.45
N THR A 427 -30.39 0.53 -1.01
CA THR A 427 -31.49 -0.26 -0.44
C THR A 427 -32.09 -1.20 -1.48
N ASP A 428 -32.72 -2.26 -1.02
CA ASP A 428 -33.58 -3.07 -1.90
C ASP A 428 -34.92 -2.35 -2.19
N SER A 429 -35.78 -2.99 -2.97
CA SER A 429 -37.10 -2.47 -3.35
C SER A 429 -38.07 -2.28 -2.18
N LEU A 430 -37.76 -2.81 -1.02
CA LEU A 430 -38.52 -2.66 0.24
C LEU A 430 -37.95 -1.62 1.18
N GLY A 431 -36.86 -0.94 0.76
CA GLY A 431 -36.16 0.03 1.57
C GLY A 431 -35.22 -0.58 2.60
N ILE A 432 -34.91 -1.87 2.52
CA ILE A 432 -33.97 -2.54 3.41
C ILE A 432 -32.54 -2.23 2.94
N PRO A 433 -31.64 -1.77 3.84
CA PRO A 433 -30.25 -1.54 3.51
C PRO A 433 -29.58 -2.78 2.89
N VAL A 434 -28.78 -2.56 1.85
CA VAL A 434 -27.98 -3.61 1.20
C VAL A 434 -26.54 -3.46 1.64
N ASP A 435 -26.08 -4.36 2.48
CA ASP A 435 -24.69 -4.46 2.88
C ASP A 435 -23.84 -5.02 1.73
N ASN A 436 -22.59 -4.55 1.64
CA ASN A 436 -21.62 -5.04 0.66
C ASN A 436 -22.06 -4.86 -0.79
N ALA A 437 -22.86 -3.86 -1.09
CA ALA A 437 -23.13 -3.45 -2.45
C ALA A 437 -21.88 -2.73 -3.00
N LYS A 438 -21.35 -3.20 -4.13
CA LYS A 438 -20.20 -2.54 -4.78
C LYS A 438 -20.68 -1.27 -5.46
N VAL A 439 -20.24 -0.13 -4.96
CA VAL A 439 -20.47 1.17 -5.55
C VAL A 439 -19.23 1.60 -6.31
N THR A 440 -19.39 1.88 -7.59
CA THR A 440 -18.33 2.39 -8.45
C THR A 440 -18.66 3.83 -8.79
N VAL A 441 -17.70 4.71 -8.61
CA VAL A 441 -17.75 6.12 -9.02
C VAL A 441 -16.92 6.28 -10.27
N ALA A 442 -17.53 6.86 -11.29
CA ALA A 442 -16.90 7.13 -12.57
C ALA A 442 -16.98 8.63 -12.87
N SER A 443 -16.08 9.13 -13.70
CA SER A 443 -16.10 10.48 -14.24
C SER A 443 -15.56 10.49 -15.66
N GLU A 444 -15.51 11.64 -16.30
CA GLU A 444 -14.95 11.80 -17.63
C GLU A 444 -13.42 11.62 -17.56
N VAL A 445 -12.85 11.03 -18.60
CA VAL A 445 -11.39 10.88 -18.72
C VAL A 445 -10.77 12.14 -19.29
N TRP A 446 -9.53 12.38 -18.95
CA TRP A 446 -8.75 13.51 -19.47
C TRP A 446 -8.81 13.61 -20.99
N GLN A 447 -9.15 14.80 -21.49
CA GLN A 447 -9.29 15.11 -22.90
C GLN A 447 -10.28 14.21 -23.66
N GLY A 448 -11.16 13.53 -22.96
CA GLY A 448 -12.12 12.61 -23.55
C GLY A 448 -13.58 12.93 -23.19
N THR A 449 -14.47 12.28 -23.90
CA THR A 449 -15.90 12.23 -23.58
C THR A 449 -16.30 10.87 -23.02
N THR A 450 -15.33 9.99 -22.79
CA THR A 450 -15.57 8.66 -22.29
C THR A 450 -15.57 8.70 -20.77
N VAL A 451 -16.58 8.10 -20.18
CA VAL A 451 -16.69 7.92 -18.73
C VAL A 451 -16.02 6.62 -18.33
N GLN A 452 -15.12 6.70 -17.36
CA GLN A 452 -14.42 5.52 -16.81
C GLN A 452 -14.49 5.50 -15.28
N ARG A 453 -14.25 4.32 -14.71
CA ARG A 453 -14.19 4.13 -13.26
C ARG A 453 -12.97 4.82 -12.66
N GLY A 454 -13.20 5.72 -11.70
CA GLY A 454 -12.16 6.42 -10.96
C GLY A 454 -11.88 5.80 -9.59
N THR A 455 -12.94 5.41 -8.87
CA THR A 455 -12.83 4.76 -7.55
C THR A 455 -14.02 3.86 -7.27
N TRP A 456 -13.94 3.06 -6.22
CA TRP A 456 -15.03 2.16 -5.82
C TRP A 456 -14.91 1.76 -4.35
N GLY A 457 -15.99 1.21 -3.80
CA GLY A 457 -16.01 0.57 -2.49
C GLY A 457 -17.31 -0.18 -2.26
N GLU A 458 -17.47 -0.78 -1.10
CA GLU A 458 -18.66 -1.52 -0.72
C GLU A 458 -19.40 -0.82 0.42
N THR A 459 -20.73 -0.90 0.38
CA THR A 459 -21.59 -0.38 1.44
C THR A 459 -21.44 -1.16 2.74
N ASP A 460 -21.62 -0.47 3.84
CA ASP A 460 -21.71 -1.06 5.18
C ASP A 460 -23.09 -1.72 5.43
N ARG A 461 -23.29 -2.25 6.65
CA ARG A 461 -24.56 -2.87 7.07
C ARG A 461 -25.76 -1.91 7.04
N ASN A 462 -25.53 -0.60 7.03
CA ASN A 462 -26.58 0.40 6.86
C ASN A 462 -26.84 0.69 5.37
N GLY A 463 -26.19 -0.04 4.47
CA GLY A 463 -26.23 0.18 3.05
C GLY A 463 -25.51 1.43 2.60
N GLN A 464 -24.55 1.95 3.40
CA GLN A 464 -23.93 3.24 3.17
C GLN A 464 -22.44 3.12 2.82
N ILE A 465 -22.01 4.00 1.92
CA ILE A 465 -20.61 4.26 1.63
C ILE A 465 -20.41 5.74 1.34
N GLN A 466 -19.27 6.27 1.77
CA GLN A 466 -18.89 7.66 1.55
C GLN A 466 -17.61 7.74 0.72
N PHE A 467 -17.60 8.67 -0.23
CA PHE A 467 -16.42 9.05 -1.01
C PHE A 467 -16.11 10.53 -0.80
N ILE A 468 -14.82 10.86 -0.80
CA ILE A 468 -14.33 12.24 -0.82
C ILE A 468 -13.78 12.49 -2.22
N LEU A 469 -14.46 13.32 -2.98
CA LEU A 469 -14.21 13.54 -4.40
C LEU A 469 -13.90 15.00 -4.66
N GLY A 470 -13.26 15.32 -5.78
CA GLY A 470 -13.05 16.68 -6.22
C GLY A 470 -14.39 17.41 -6.44
N ASP A 471 -14.46 18.68 -6.04
CA ASP A 471 -15.67 19.49 -6.23
C ASP A 471 -15.83 19.95 -7.70
N ASN A 472 -17.06 20.30 -8.06
CA ASN A 472 -17.44 20.80 -9.39
C ASN A 472 -17.16 19.85 -10.58
N GLN A 473 -17.17 18.55 -10.34
CA GLN A 473 -17.04 17.51 -11.36
C GLN A 473 -18.36 16.77 -11.59
N ASN A 474 -18.49 16.13 -12.75
CA ASN A 474 -19.60 15.24 -13.05
C ASN A 474 -19.26 13.81 -12.64
N TYR A 475 -20.08 13.21 -11.77
CA TYR A 475 -19.89 11.85 -11.31
C TYR A 475 -21.04 10.95 -11.73
N TYR A 476 -20.68 9.74 -12.16
CA TYR A 476 -21.62 8.69 -12.58
C TYR A 476 -21.47 7.51 -11.64
N LEU A 477 -22.59 6.95 -11.20
CA LEU A 477 -22.60 5.84 -10.26
C LEU A 477 -23.03 4.56 -10.95
N SER A 478 -22.32 3.49 -10.65
CA SER A 478 -22.74 2.12 -10.96
C SER A 478 -22.73 1.31 -9.66
N ILE A 479 -23.83 0.58 -9.41
CA ILE A 479 -24.00 -0.21 -8.20
C ILE A 479 -24.23 -1.65 -8.61
N GLY A 480 -23.33 -2.53 -8.17
CA GLY A 480 -23.44 -3.97 -8.34
C GLY A 480 -23.85 -4.63 -7.04
N THR A 481 -24.94 -5.37 -7.08
CA THR A 481 -25.37 -6.20 -5.96
C THR A 481 -25.78 -7.55 -6.51
N THR A 482 -25.93 -8.50 -5.64
CA THR A 482 -26.49 -9.80 -5.99
C THR A 482 -28.01 -9.76 -6.21
N LEU A 483 -28.66 -8.68 -5.78
CA LEU A 483 -30.07 -8.45 -6.08
C LEU A 483 -30.28 -7.83 -7.46
N GLY A 484 -29.22 -7.34 -8.10
CA GLY A 484 -29.23 -6.71 -9.41
C GLY A 484 -28.18 -5.61 -9.52
N ASN A 485 -28.06 -5.08 -10.74
CA ASN A 485 -27.17 -3.97 -11.02
C ASN A 485 -27.98 -2.72 -11.29
N PHE A 486 -27.49 -1.60 -10.83
CA PHE A 486 -28.00 -0.28 -11.09
C PHE A 486 -26.90 0.60 -11.70
N GLY A 487 -27.21 1.38 -12.70
CA GLY A 487 -26.32 2.38 -13.26
C GLY A 487 -27.09 3.67 -13.50
N SER A 488 -26.52 4.81 -13.17
CA SER A 488 -27.00 6.07 -13.68
C SER A 488 -26.76 6.03 -15.20
N GLY A 489 -27.79 5.73 -15.98
CA GLY A 489 -27.69 5.88 -17.41
C GLY A 489 -27.33 7.31 -17.73
N GLY A 490 -26.20 7.51 -18.41
CA GLY A 490 -25.84 8.81 -18.97
C GLY A 490 -26.75 9.16 -20.13
#